data_94fb0022e61aa0fdac58274867991d30
#
_entry.id   94fb0022e61aa0fdac58274867991d30
#
_cell.length_a   1.000
_cell.length_b   1.000
_cell.length_c   1.000
_cell.angle_alpha   90.00
_cell.angle_beta   90.00
_cell.angle_gamma   90.00
#
_symmetry.space_group_name_H-M   'P 1'
#
loop_
_entity.id
_entity.type
_entity.pdbx_description
1 polymer ?
#
loop_
_entity_poly.entity_id
_entity_poly.type
_entity_poly.pdbx_seq_one_letter_code
_entity_poly.pdbx_strand_id
1 'polypeptide(L)'
;MKKLFTLLFFSLFFNIALSQTNTFTVQYFDVKPGAQSDLAALYDSFFEGVEFKSGGLYLERMDRGDVSGTHRIVYFGELGNSGMVEGSKTRADWQKFYADRREFIEKRGPSYTGRIAYSNGVDPFSKGYFQLYEAEILEPEKFIPAHTKAIDNDWAYEGNAMLFGSYDVGNPGTATHWAAFGADNLQSLMKWKLYVEENPEALAEYFSTRGEVIELGNFSLQILKQYGGF
;
A
#
# COMPACT_ATOMS: atom_id res chain seq x y z
N MET A 1 22.18 -20.81 -62.46
CA MET A 1 22.64 -20.75 -61.06
C MET A 1 21.65 -19.91 -60.27
N LYS A 2 20.72 -20.58 -59.57
CA LYS A 2 19.68 -19.93 -58.73
C LYS A 2 20.23 -19.74 -57.36
N LYS A 3 20.37 -18.48 -56.89
CA LYS A 3 20.75 -18.17 -55.53
C LYS A 3 19.49 -18.21 -54.65
N LEU A 4 19.46 -19.21 -53.80
CA LEU A 4 18.42 -19.36 -52.76
C LEU A 4 18.71 -18.36 -51.63
N PHE A 5 17.86 -17.35 -51.49
CA PHE A 5 17.91 -16.42 -50.37
C PHE A 5 17.12 -17.03 -49.20
N THR A 6 17.81 -17.60 -48.25
CA THR A 6 17.21 -18.08 -47.01
C THR A 6 17.00 -16.90 -46.11
N LEU A 7 15.76 -16.44 -46.01
CA LEU A 7 15.34 -15.41 -45.04
C LEU A 7 15.24 -16.06 -43.65
N LEU A 8 16.24 -15.85 -42.86
CA LEU A 8 16.22 -16.26 -41.44
C LEU A 8 15.32 -15.27 -40.69
N PHE A 9 14.08 -15.66 -40.45
CA PHE A 9 13.16 -14.92 -39.58
C PHE A 9 13.63 -15.12 -38.13
N PHE A 10 14.42 -14.19 -37.65
CA PHE A 10 14.73 -14.08 -36.23
C PHE A 10 13.48 -13.54 -35.50
N SER A 11 12.60 -14.44 -35.07
CA SER A 11 11.54 -14.10 -34.13
C SER A 11 12.18 -13.76 -32.78
N LEU A 12 12.49 -12.49 -32.58
CA LEU A 12 12.71 -11.92 -31.27
C LEU A 12 11.38 -12.06 -30.51
N PHE A 13 11.26 -13.13 -29.73
CA PHE A 13 10.31 -13.17 -28.63
C PHE A 13 10.77 -12.12 -27.62
N PHE A 14 10.26 -10.92 -27.75
CA PHE A 14 10.19 -9.99 -26.64
C PHE A 14 9.29 -10.67 -25.61
N ASN A 15 9.89 -11.39 -24.66
CA ASN A 15 9.25 -11.62 -23.38
C ASN A 15 9.09 -10.25 -22.74
N ILE A 16 7.96 -9.60 -23.02
CA ILE A 16 7.46 -8.56 -22.16
C ILE A 16 7.11 -9.33 -20.89
N ALA A 17 8.04 -9.35 -19.94
CA ALA A 17 7.70 -9.66 -18.58
C ALA A 17 6.66 -8.61 -18.21
N LEU A 18 5.39 -8.99 -18.23
CA LEU A 18 4.32 -8.21 -17.63
C LEU A 18 4.70 -8.15 -16.16
N SER A 19 5.37 -7.08 -15.76
CA SER A 19 5.59 -6.77 -14.35
C SER A 19 4.22 -6.82 -13.71
N GLN A 20 4.04 -7.74 -12.77
CA GLN A 20 2.79 -7.88 -12.05
C GLN A 20 2.51 -6.55 -11.36
N THR A 21 1.42 -5.90 -11.74
CA THR A 21 1.05 -4.61 -11.19
C THR A 21 0.22 -4.86 -9.92
N ASN A 22 0.79 -4.58 -8.77
CA ASN A 22 0.05 -4.62 -7.52
C ASN A 22 -0.85 -3.38 -7.39
N THR A 23 -2.08 -3.60 -7.02
CA THR A 23 -3.10 -2.57 -6.78
C THR A 23 -3.59 -2.61 -5.35
N PHE A 24 -4.14 -1.50 -4.90
CA PHE A 24 -4.83 -1.44 -3.62
C PHE A 24 -6.16 -0.70 -3.75
N THR A 25 -7.08 -1.01 -2.84
CA THR A 25 -8.28 -0.22 -2.58
C THR A 25 -8.36 0.03 -1.08
N VAL A 26 -8.42 1.29 -0.69
CA VAL A 26 -8.60 1.70 0.70
C VAL A 26 -10.01 2.25 0.91
N GLN A 27 -10.63 1.92 2.05
CA GLN A 27 -11.88 2.50 2.50
C GLN A 27 -11.75 2.97 3.94
N TYR A 28 -11.97 4.24 4.17
CA TYR A 28 -11.99 4.85 5.50
C TYR A 28 -13.37 4.75 6.14
N PHE A 29 -13.43 4.71 7.47
CA PHE A 29 -14.67 4.71 8.23
C PHE A 29 -14.41 5.05 9.71
N ASP A 30 -15.45 5.50 10.40
CA ASP A 30 -15.45 5.64 11.85
C ASP A 30 -16.06 4.41 12.50
N VAL A 31 -15.36 3.87 13.50
CA VAL A 31 -15.84 2.79 14.35
C VAL A 31 -16.55 3.41 15.56
N LYS A 32 -17.71 2.87 15.91
CA LYS A 32 -18.44 3.29 17.12
C LYS A 32 -17.55 3.17 18.38
N PRO A 33 -17.61 4.10 19.32
CA PRO A 33 -16.85 4.01 20.55
C PRO A 33 -17.02 2.66 21.25
N GLY A 34 -15.89 2.02 21.56
CA GLY A 34 -15.85 0.72 22.22
C GLY A 34 -16.01 -0.51 21.33
N ALA A 35 -16.40 -0.35 20.05
CA ALA A 35 -16.68 -1.48 19.16
C ALA A 35 -15.46 -2.01 18.39
N GLN A 36 -14.26 -1.47 18.58
CA GLN A 36 -13.07 -1.88 17.82
C GLN A 36 -12.76 -3.37 17.96
N SER A 37 -12.82 -3.91 19.18
CA SER A 37 -12.52 -5.34 19.42
C SER A 37 -13.54 -6.26 18.76
N ASP A 38 -14.82 -5.90 18.78
CA ASP A 38 -15.90 -6.68 18.18
C ASP A 38 -15.81 -6.64 16.65
N LEU A 39 -15.45 -5.48 16.10
CA LEU A 39 -15.17 -5.35 14.68
C LEU A 39 -13.99 -6.22 14.26
N ALA A 40 -12.88 -6.21 15.03
CA ALA A 40 -11.72 -7.04 14.75
C ALA A 40 -12.06 -8.53 14.82
N ALA A 41 -12.88 -8.96 15.81
CA ALA A 41 -13.37 -10.33 15.94
C ALA A 41 -14.28 -10.75 14.77
N LEU A 42 -15.12 -9.83 14.27
CA LEU A 42 -15.92 -10.08 13.07
C LEU A 42 -15.03 -10.34 11.84
N TYR A 43 -13.95 -9.56 11.67
CA TYR A 43 -13.00 -9.79 10.58
C TYR A 43 -12.27 -11.12 10.72
N ASP A 44 -11.82 -11.50 11.94
CA ASP A 44 -11.22 -12.82 12.20
C ASP A 44 -12.19 -13.93 11.80
N SER A 45 -13.43 -13.89 12.27
CA SER A 45 -14.42 -14.93 11.97
C SER A 45 -14.73 -15.08 10.48
N PHE A 46 -14.52 -14.04 9.70
CA PHE A 46 -14.79 -14.04 8.26
C PHE A 46 -13.55 -14.38 7.42
N PHE A 47 -12.39 -13.86 7.75
CA PHE A 47 -11.19 -13.95 6.91
C PHE A 47 -10.14 -14.96 7.40
N GLU A 48 -10.19 -15.41 8.66
CA GLU A 48 -9.24 -16.40 9.16
C GLU A 48 -9.34 -17.70 8.36
N GLY A 49 -8.18 -18.20 7.89
CA GLY A 49 -8.09 -19.40 7.06
C GLY A 49 -8.58 -19.25 5.62
N VAL A 50 -8.94 -18.03 5.20
CA VAL A 50 -9.29 -17.77 3.80
C VAL A 50 -8.04 -17.67 2.95
N GLU A 51 -8.00 -18.40 1.83
CA GLU A 51 -6.95 -18.26 0.83
C GLU A 51 -7.24 -17.12 -0.14
N PHE A 52 -6.20 -16.34 -0.43
CA PHE A 52 -6.22 -15.29 -1.44
C PHE A 52 -5.51 -15.76 -2.70
N LYS A 53 -6.01 -15.33 -3.88
CA LYS A 53 -5.35 -15.59 -5.18
C LYS A 53 -4.01 -14.87 -5.24
N SER A 54 -4.01 -13.62 -4.80
CA SER A 54 -2.84 -12.79 -4.54
C SER A 54 -3.19 -11.73 -3.51
N GLY A 55 -2.18 -11.22 -2.81
CA GLY A 55 -2.36 -10.13 -1.87
C GLY A 55 -3.20 -10.52 -0.65
N GLY A 56 -3.99 -9.57 -0.16
CA GLY A 56 -4.76 -9.75 1.05
C GLY A 56 -5.47 -8.49 1.50
N LEU A 57 -5.64 -8.36 2.81
CA LEU A 57 -6.21 -7.15 3.38
C LEU A 57 -5.63 -6.82 4.75
N TYR A 58 -5.61 -5.53 5.05
CA TYR A 58 -5.39 -4.98 6.38
C TYR A 58 -6.66 -4.36 6.95
N LEU A 59 -6.94 -4.58 8.24
CA LEU A 59 -7.78 -3.72 9.06
C LEU A 59 -6.84 -2.86 9.92
N GLU A 60 -6.94 -1.55 9.78
CA GLU A 60 -6.02 -0.59 10.35
C GLU A 60 -6.76 0.43 11.22
N ARG A 61 -6.10 0.89 12.28
CA ARG A 61 -6.54 2.00 13.14
C ARG A 61 -5.65 3.21 12.92
N MET A 62 -6.25 4.37 12.71
CA MET A 62 -5.52 5.63 12.71
C MET A 62 -4.98 5.94 14.11
N ASP A 63 -3.70 6.34 14.19
CA ASP A 63 -3.06 6.62 15.48
C ASP A 63 -2.78 8.12 15.63
N ARG A 64 -2.15 8.77 14.64
CA ARG A 64 -1.79 10.19 14.67
C ARG A 64 -1.97 10.83 13.30
N GLY A 65 -2.11 12.15 13.30
CA GLY A 65 -2.30 12.97 12.13
C GLY A 65 -3.75 13.29 11.85
N ASP A 66 -3.98 14.21 10.92
CA ASP A 66 -5.33 14.60 10.48
C ASP A 66 -5.70 13.77 9.25
N VAL A 67 -6.60 12.81 9.45
CA VAL A 67 -7.04 11.88 8.41
C VAL A 67 -8.52 11.57 8.54
N SER A 68 -9.16 11.25 7.43
CA SER A 68 -10.56 10.87 7.38
C SER A 68 -10.78 9.53 8.09
N GLY A 69 -11.60 9.53 9.14
CA GLY A 69 -12.02 8.32 9.86
C GLY A 69 -11.04 7.83 10.93
N THR A 70 -11.53 6.97 11.80
CA THR A 70 -10.76 6.35 12.89
C THR A 70 -10.08 5.04 12.45
N HIS A 71 -10.60 4.42 11.41
CA HIS A 71 -10.12 3.15 10.86
C HIS A 71 -10.17 3.17 9.34
N ARG A 72 -9.41 2.26 8.73
CA ARG A 72 -9.54 1.93 7.32
C ARG A 72 -9.32 0.45 7.07
N ILE A 73 -9.83 -0.02 5.94
CA ILE A 73 -9.50 -1.33 5.40
C ILE A 73 -8.76 -1.12 4.08
N VAL A 74 -7.69 -1.86 3.87
CA VAL A 74 -6.92 -1.86 2.63
C VAL A 74 -6.97 -3.26 2.03
N TYR A 75 -7.56 -3.40 0.86
CA TYR A 75 -7.45 -4.58 0.02
C TYR A 75 -6.33 -4.35 -0.99
N PHE A 76 -5.51 -5.35 -1.22
CA PHE A 76 -4.43 -5.24 -2.20
C PHE A 76 -4.18 -6.59 -2.86
N GLY A 77 -3.53 -6.56 -4.03
CA GLY A 77 -3.18 -7.75 -4.80
C GLY A 77 -2.87 -7.41 -6.25
N GLU A 78 -2.50 -8.42 -7.01
CA GLU A 78 -2.18 -8.29 -8.43
C GLU A 78 -3.41 -7.86 -9.23
N LEU A 79 -3.21 -6.93 -10.16
CA LEU A 79 -4.25 -6.47 -11.06
C LEU A 79 -4.80 -7.65 -11.90
N GLY A 80 -6.10 -7.88 -11.79
CA GLY A 80 -6.78 -8.99 -12.48
C GLY A 80 -6.68 -10.35 -11.77
N ASN A 81 -5.89 -10.46 -10.69
CA ASN A 81 -5.76 -11.70 -9.90
C ASN A 81 -5.94 -11.47 -8.39
N SER A 82 -6.41 -10.31 -7.98
CA SER A 82 -6.65 -9.98 -6.57
C SER A 82 -7.90 -10.68 -5.99
N GLY A 83 -7.96 -10.74 -4.67
CA GLY A 83 -9.11 -11.24 -3.92
C GLY A 83 -8.99 -12.70 -3.52
N MET A 84 -10.05 -13.19 -2.89
CA MET A 84 -10.10 -14.56 -2.37
C MET A 84 -10.21 -15.60 -3.48
N VAL A 85 -9.75 -16.82 -3.20
CA VAL A 85 -9.99 -17.99 -4.07
C VAL A 85 -11.49 -18.20 -4.21
N GLU A 86 -11.92 -18.57 -5.43
CA GLU A 86 -13.34 -18.76 -5.75
C GLU A 86 -13.95 -19.85 -4.87
N GLY A 87 -15.15 -19.58 -4.36
CA GLY A 87 -15.86 -20.51 -3.48
C GLY A 87 -15.48 -20.42 -1.99
N SER A 88 -14.45 -19.66 -1.61
CA SER A 88 -14.05 -19.48 -0.20
C SER A 88 -15.17 -18.89 0.66
N LYS A 89 -16.00 -18.02 0.09
CA LYS A 89 -17.18 -17.42 0.74
C LYS A 89 -18.31 -17.28 -0.27
N THR A 90 -19.51 -17.59 0.17
CA THR A 90 -20.73 -17.45 -0.65
C THR A 90 -21.21 -16.01 -0.66
N ARG A 91 -22.17 -15.70 -1.58
CA ARG A 91 -22.85 -14.41 -1.57
C ARG A 91 -23.60 -14.15 -0.26
N ALA A 92 -24.17 -15.20 0.34
CA ALA A 92 -24.87 -15.10 1.62
C ALA A 92 -23.92 -14.74 2.76
N ASP A 93 -22.70 -15.34 2.78
CA ASP A 93 -21.66 -15.01 3.77
C ASP A 93 -21.26 -13.52 3.68
N TRP A 94 -21.08 -13.02 2.47
CA TRP A 94 -20.78 -11.61 2.24
C TRP A 94 -21.93 -10.69 2.68
N GLN A 95 -23.16 -11.04 2.37
CA GLN A 95 -24.32 -10.25 2.80
C GLN A 95 -24.42 -10.18 4.31
N LYS A 96 -24.20 -11.31 4.99
CA LYS A 96 -24.17 -11.36 6.45
C LYS A 96 -23.01 -10.53 7.01
N PHE A 97 -21.81 -10.71 6.51
CA PHE A 97 -20.64 -9.95 6.95
C PHE A 97 -20.85 -8.43 6.83
N TYR A 98 -21.37 -7.95 5.70
CA TYR A 98 -21.64 -6.53 5.53
C TYR A 98 -22.79 -6.02 6.40
N ALA A 99 -23.78 -6.87 6.71
CA ALA A 99 -24.84 -6.52 7.65
C ALA A 99 -24.27 -6.37 9.06
N ASP A 100 -23.54 -7.37 9.54
CA ASP A 100 -22.92 -7.38 10.87
C ASP A 100 -21.91 -6.22 11.02
N ARG A 101 -21.09 -5.98 10.00
CA ARG A 101 -20.10 -4.87 9.99
C ARG A 101 -20.75 -3.50 10.19
N ARG A 102 -21.97 -3.28 9.64
CA ARG A 102 -22.70 -2.00 9.81
C ARG A 102 -23.03 -1.69 11.27
N GLU A 103 -23.20 -2.72 12.09
CA GLU A 103 -23.51 -2.54 13.51
C GLU A 103 -22.36 -1.87 14.27
N PHE A 104 -21.11 -2.01 13.80
CA PHE A 104 -19.91 -1.45 14.42
C PHE A 104 -19.46 -0.13 13.80
N ILE A 105 -19.96 0.22 12.61
CA ILE A 105 -19.55 1.43 11.89
C ILE A 105 -20.51 2.57 12.22
N GLU A 106 -19.95 3.70 12.66
CA GLU A 106 -20.68 4.94 12.90
C GLU A 106 -20.87 5.75 11.61
N LYS A 107 -19.78 5.89 10.85
CA LYS A 107 -19.77 6.69 9.62
C LYS A 107 -18.88 6.05 8.56
N ARG A 108 -19.31 6.10 7.31
CA ARG A 108 -18.46 5.73 6.16
C ARG A 108 -17.67 6.94 5.71
N GLY A 109 -16.38 6.73 5.49
CA GLY A 109 -15.47 7.69 4.91
C GLY A 109 -15.28 7.49 3.40
N PRO A 110 -14.32 8.20 2.81
CA PRO A 110 -13.96 8.07 1.40
C PRO A 110 -13.32 6.72 1.09
N SER A 111 -13.24 6.42 -0.22
CA SER A 111 -12.56 5.24 -0.74
C SER A 111 -11.72 5.63 -1.95
N TYR A 112 -10.52 5.08 -2.04
CA TYR A 112 -9.56 5.35 -3.10
C TYR A 112 -8.96 4.04 -3.62
N THR A 113 -8.59 4.03 -4.90
CA THR A 113 -7.92 2.88 -5.52
C THR A 113 -6.69 3.37 -6.27
N GLY A 114 -5.63 2.59 -6.25
CA GLY A 114 -4.39 2.94 -6.93
C GLY A 114 -3.45 1.76 -7.08
N ARG A 115 -2.22 2.08 -7.48
CA ARG A 115 -1.16 1.09 -7.69
C ARG A 115 -0.06 1.22 -6.64
N ILE A 116 0.53 0.08 -6.32
CA ILE A 116 1.80 0.02 -5.60
C ILE A 116 2.89 0.03 -6.67
N ALA A 117 3.58 1.16 -6.80
CA ALA A 117 4.56 1.36 -7.85
C ALA A 117 5.93 0.77 -7.49
N TYR A 118 6.25 0.74 -6.20
CA TYR A 118 7.55 0.29 -5.71
C TYR A 118 7.49 -0.23 -4.26
N SER A 119 8.34 -1.20 -3.97
CA SER A 119 8.62 -1.72 -2.62
C SER A 119 10.11 -2.07 -2.50
N ASN A 120 10.70 -1.83 -1.35
CA ASN A 120 12.10 -2.22 -1.07
C ASN A 120 12.28 -3.73 -0.82
N GLY A 121 11.27 -4.54 -1.06
CA GLY A 121 11.32 -6.00 -0.91
C GLY A 121 11.17 -6.51 0.52
N VAL A 122 11.08 -5.63 1.52
CA VAL A 122 10.72 -6.04 2.89
C VAL A 122 9.22 -6.28 2.95
N ASP A 123 8.84 -7.45 3.46
CA ASP A 123 7.43 -7.82 3.58
C ASP A 123 6.69 -6.85 4.53
N PRO A 124 5.73 -6.06 4.02
CA PRO A 124 4.96 -5.14 4.84
C PRO A 124 4.07 -5.86 5.87
N PHE A 125 3.70 -7.13 5.64
CA PHE A 125 2.96 -7.95 6.62
C PHE A 125 3.77 -8.27 7.88
N SER A 126 5.09 -8.13 7.83
CA SER A 126 5.95 -8.26 9.00
C SER A 126 5.90 -7.04 9.93
N LYS A 127 5.22 -5.95 9.54
CA LYS A 127 5.21 -4.66 10.26
C LYS A 127 3.87 -4.37 10.90
N GLY A 128 3.92 -3.84 12.13
CA GLY A 128 2.72 -3.52 12.92
C GLY A 128 2.33 -2.05 12.93
N TYR A 129 3.21 -1.16 12.45
CA TYR A 129 3.02 0.28 12.51
C TYR A 129 3.53 0.96 11.25
N PHE A 130 2.72 1.88 10.69
CA PHE A 130 3.08 2.60 9.47
C PHE A 130 2.92 4.11 9.64
N GLN A 131 3.77 4.85 8.93
CA GLN A 131 3.53 6.24 8.60
C GLN A 131 3.32 6.38 7.10
N LEU A 132 2.25 7.08 6.73
CA LEU A 132 1.95 7.42 5.34
C LEU A 132 2.14 8.91 5.12
N TYR A 133 2.61 9.22 3.93
CA TYR A 133 2.73 10.57 3.37
C TYR A 133 1.88 10.65 2.13
N GLU A 134 1.15 11.73 1.98
CA GLU A 134 0.33 12.02 0.81
C GLU A 134 0.89 13.27 0.14
N ALA A 135 1.06 13.19 -1.17
CA ALA A 135 1.66 14.28 -1.94
C ALA A 135 1.05 14.41 -3.34
N GLU A 136 1.03 15.64 -3.83
CA GLU A 136 0.84 15.94 -5.24
C GLU A 136 2.22 16.01 -5.89
N ILE A 137 2.53 15.07 -6.76
CA ILE A 137 3.81 14.98 -7.48
C ILE A 137 3.61 15.65 -8.84
N LEU A 138 4.31 16.76 -9.07
CA LEU A 138 4.20 17.52 -10.32
C LEU A 138 5.21 17.08 -11.38
N GLU A 139 6.34 16.47 -10.97
CA GLU A 139 7.39 15.97 -11.85
C GLU A 139 7.70 14.48 -11.54
N PRO A 140 6.80 13.54 -11.86
CA PRO A 140 6.96 12.12 -11.51
C PRO A 140 8.21 11.47 -12.12
N GLU A 141 8.66 11.94 -13.29
CA GLU A 141 9.88 11.48 -13.94
C GLU A 141 11.16 11.80 -13.15
N LYS A 142 11.13 12.80 -12.28
CA LYS A 142 12.22 13.12 -11.33
C LYS A 142 11.99 12.45 -9.98
N PHE A 143 10.74 12.50 -9.51
CA PHE A 143 10.38 11.98 -8.19
C PHE A 143 10.65 10.47 -8.07
N ILE A 144 10.17 9.66 -9.02
CA ILE A 144 10.24 8.21 -8.93
C ILE A 144 11.71 7.72 -8.80
N PRO A 145 12.66 8.13 -9.65
CA PRO A 145 14.05 7.71 -9.49
C PRO A 145 14.71 8.19 -8.19
N ALA A 146 14.44 9.43 -7.79
CA ALA A 146 15.01 10.00 -6.56
C ALA A 146 14.47 9.26 -5.32
N HIS A 147 13.17 9.00 -5.28
CA HIS A 147 12.52 8.31 -4.16
C HIS A 147 12.95 6.84 -4.07
N THR A 148 13.01 6.13 -5.21
CA THR A 148 13.53 4.76 -5.26
C THR A 148 14.97 4.69 -4.75
N LYS A 149 15.85 5.59 -5.21
CA LYS A 149 17.23 5.65 -4.72
C LYS A 149 17.29 5.85 -3.21
N ALA A 150 16.50 6.77 -2.68
CA ALA A 150 16.48 7.08 -1.27
C ALA A 150 16.05 5.86 -0.41
N ILE A 151 14.97 5.17 -0.78
CA ILE A 151 14.48 4.02 -0.02
C ILE A 151 15.35 2.77 -0.15
N ASP A 152 16.09 2.62 -1.25
CA ASP A 152 16.98 1.47 -1.44
C ASP A 152 18.31 1.61 -0.73
N ASN A 153 18.83 2.82 -0.60
CA ASN A 153 20.18 3.07 -0.13
C ASN A 153 20.22 3.95 1.13
N ASP A 154 19.64 5.14 1.02
CA ASP A 154 19.89 6.20 1.99
C ASP A 154 18.99 6.10 3.23
N TRP A 155 17.77 5.57 3.06
CA TRP A 155 16.79 5.44 4.13
C TRP A 155 16.55 3.99 4.56
N ALA A 156 17.21 3.03 3.93
CA ALA A 156 17.14 1.63 4.35
C ALA A 156 17.64 1.48 5.79
N TYR A 157 16.80 1.00 6.68
CA TYR A 157 17.10 0.91 8.11
C TYR A 157 16.42 -0.30 8.75
N GLU A 158 17.20 -1.14 9.44
CA GLU A 158 16.75 -2.26 10.29
C GLU A 158 15.57 -3.10 9.72
N GLY A 159 15.53 -3.30 8.40
CA GLY A 159 14.48 -4.09 7.76
C GLY A 159 13.09 -3.44 7.78
N ASN A 160 13.01 -2.12 7.82
CA ASN A 160 11.74 -1.39 7.66
C ASN A 160 11.18 -1.59 6.25
N ALA A 161 9.86 -1.78 6.17
CA ALA A 161 9.16 -1.87 4.90
C ALA A 161 8.93 -0.46 4.32
N MET A 162 9.27 -0.26 3.06
CA MET A 162 9.10 1.02 2.38
C MET A 162 8.41 0.79 1.06
N LEU A 163 7.32 1.51 0.84
CA LEU A 163 6.50 1.41 -0.36
C LEU A 163 6.11 2.80 -0.83
N PHE A 164 5.91 2.94 -2.13
CA PHE A 164 5.16 4.08 -2.65
C PHE A 164 4.29 3.68 -3.83
N GLY A 165 3.32 4.54 -4.14
CA GLY A 165 2.39 4.28 -5.24
C GLY A 165 1.58 5.51 -5.63
N SER A 166 0.67 5.30 -6.58
CA SER A 166 -0.22 6.33 -7.10
C SER A 166 -1.66 6.12 -6.64
N TYR A 167 -2.44 7.20 -6.60
CA TYR A 167 -3.89 7.16 -6.60
C TYR A 167 -4.39 7.26 -8.04
N ASP A 168 -5.17 6.28 -8.50
CA ASP A 168 -5.65 6.22 -9.89
C ASP A 168 -7.17 6.45 -10.00
N VAL A 169 -7.94 6.09 -8.96
CA VAL A 169 -9.40 6.28 -8.90
C VAL A 169 -9.76 6.88 -7.55
N GLY A 170 -10.17 8.14 -7.57
CA GLY A 170 -10.32 8.96 -6.38
C GLY A 170 -8.96 9.25 -5.72
N ASN A 171 -8.92 10.27 -4.87
CA ASN A 171 -7.70 10.67 -4.17
C ASN A 171 -8.05 11.55 -2.97
N PRO A 172 -7.22 11.58 -1.93
CA PRO A 172 -7.40 12.52 -0.83
C PRO A 172 -6.94 13.92 -1.27
N GLY A 173 -7.88 14.85 -1.36
CA GLY A 173 -7.58 16.21 -1.84
C GLY A 173 -7.01 16.23 -3.26
N THR A 174 -5.82 16.78 -3.44
CA THR A 174 -5.09 16.82 -4.72
C THR A 174 -3.97 15.76 -4.79
N ALA A 175 -3.85 14.84 -3.82
CA ALA A 175 -2.80 13.84 -3.79
C ALA A 175 -2.82 12.97 -5.05
N THR A 176 -1.67 12.87 -5.70
CA THR A 176 -1.46 11.96 -6.83
C THR A 176 -0.75 10.69 -6.41
N HIS A 177 0.04 10.77 -5.33
CA HIS A 177 0.87 9.68 -4.83
C HIS A 177 0.87 9.61 -3.31
N TRP A 178 1.30 8.45 -2.82
CA TRP A 178 1.52 8.16 -1.41
C TRP A 178 2.83 7.42 -1.22
N ALA A 179 3.45 7.59 -0.06
CA ALA A 179 4.57 6.79 0.42
C ALA A 179 4.25 6.23 1.80
N ALA A 180 4.67 5.00 2.08
CA ALA A 180 4.45 4.32 3.35
C ALA A 180 5.77 3.78 3.92
N PHE A 181 5.98 4.02 5.21
CA PHE A 181 7.11 3.52 5.98
C PHE A 181 6.59 2.64 7.10
N GLY A 182 6.92 1.34 7.03
CA GLY A 182 6.50 0.33 7.98
C GLY A 182 7.62 -0.03 8.96
N ALA A 183 7.29 -0.03 10.24
CA ALA A 183 8.16 -0.44 11.34
C ALA A 183 7.41 -1.38 12.27
N ASP A 184 8.12 -2.03 13.20
CA ASP A 184 7.48 -2.94 14.16
C ASP A 184 6.54 -2.19 15.11
N ASN A 185 6.91 -0.96 15.47
CA ASN A 185 6.16 -0.08 16.38
C ASN A 185 6.58 1.38 16.21
N LEU A 186 5.90 2.29 16.94
CA LEU A 186 6.21 3.71 16.92
C LEU A 186 7.67 4.03 17.33
N GLN A 187 8.25 3.32 18.28
CA GLN A 187 9.64 3.58 18.69
C GLN A 187 10.62 3.25 17.57
N SER A 188 10.41 2.12 16.88
CA SER A 188 11.22 1.75 15.71
C SER A 188 11.07 2.75 14.57
N LEU A 189 9.85 3.27 14.34
CA LEU A 189 9.61 4.34 13.37
C LEU A 189 10.39 5.62 13.76
N MET A 190 10.39 6.01 15.04
CA MET A 190 11.11 7.20 15.49
C MET A 190 12.63 7.04 15.37
N LYS A 191 13.18 5.85 15.63
CA LYS A 191 14.59 5.56 15.40
C LYS A 191 14.97 5.71 13.92
N TRP A 192 14.13 5.21 13.02
CA TRP A 192 14.35 5.41 11.59
C TRP A 192 14.37 6.90 11.23
N LYS A 193 13.44 7.71 11.76
CA LYS A 193 13.44 9.16 11.52
C LYS A 193 14.75 9.82 11.96
N LEU A 194 15.24 9.49 13.15
CA LEU A 194 16.53 9.98 13.63
C LEU A 194 17.66 9.55 12.73
N TYR A 195 17.69 8.29 12.29
CA TYR A 195 18.67 7.80 11.33
C TYR A 195 18.69 8.61 10.03
N VAL A 196 17.51 8.94 9.48
CA VAL A 196 17.40 9.77 8.26
C VAL A 196 17.91 11.19 8.52
N GLU A 197 17.60 11.77 9.68
CA GLU A 197 18.09 13.11 10.07
C GLU A 197 19.61 13.15 10.29
N GLU A 198 20.20 12.04 10.71
CA GLU A 198 21.67 11.88 10.86
C GLU A 198 22.39 11.72 9.51
N ASN A 199 21.65 11.59 8.40
CA ASN A 199 22.16 11.53 7.04
C ASN A 199 21.73 12.77 6.21
N PRO A 200 22.19 13.97 6.58
CA PRO A 200 21.72 15.21 5.97
C PRO A 200 22.14 15.38 4.50
N GLU A 201 23.23 14.74 4.07
CA GLU A 201 23.67 14.80 2.67
C GLU A 201 22.70 14.05 1.76
N ALA A 202 22.24 12.86 2.17
CA ALA A 202 21.26 12.07 1.45
C ALA A 202 19.91 12.78 1.37
N LEU A 203 19.47 13.41 2.47
CA LEU A 203 18.27 14.27 2.46
C LEU A 203 18.41 15.45 1.50
N ALA A 204 19.53 16.15 1.52
CA ALA A 204 19.78 17.27 0.61
C ALA A 204 19.81 16.82 -0.85
N GLU A 205 20.43 15.70 -1.17
CA GLU A 205 20.41 15.10 -2.50
C GLU A 205 18.98 14.76 -2.93
N TYR A 206 18.21 14.07 -2.10
CA TYR A 206 16.84 13.73 -2.40
C TYR A 206 16.00 14.98 -2.71
N PHE A 207 16.02 15.98 -1.84
CA PHE A 207 15.25 17.21 -2.05
C PHE A 207 15.67 17.99 -3.29
N SER A 208 16.95 17.94 -3.67
CA SER A 208 17.44 18.61 -4.87
C SER A 208 17.11 17.88 -6.18
N THR A 209 16.86 16.57 -6.12
CA THR A 209 16.67 15.72 -7.32
C THR A 209 15.23 15.26 -7.53
N ARG A 210 14.38 15.27 -6.50
CA ARG A 210 13.00 14.73 -6.56
C ARG A 210 12.03 15.54 -7.43
N GLY A 211 12.44 16.73 -7.90
CA GLY A 211 11.55 17.65 -8.60
C GLY A 211 10.53 18.32 -7.67
N GLU A 212 9.49 18.91 -8.26
CA GLU A 212 8.48 19.64 -7.51
C GLU A 212 7.44 18.70 -6.89
N VAL A 213 7.28 18.80 -5.57
CA VAL A 213 6.38 18.01 -4.74
C VAL A 213 5.64 18.91 -3.78
N ILE A 214 4.32 18.84 -3.78
CA ILE A 214 3.46 19.50 -2.79
C ILE A 214 3.10 18.46 -1.73
N GLU A 215 3.66 18.59 -0.54
CA GLU A 215 3.33 17.73 0.60
C GLU A 215 1.97 18.13 1.16
N LEU A 216 1.00 17.22 1.17
CA LEU A 216 -0.37 17.49 1.59
C LEU A 216 -0.60 17.10 3.04
N GLY A 217 0.11 16.10 3.53
CA GLY A 217 -0.01 15.65 4.90
C GLY A 217 0.64 14.31 5.15
N ASN A 218 0.63 13.93 6.42
CA ASN A 218 1.03 12.59 6.82
C ASN A 218 0.23 12.15 8.04
N PHE A 219 0.12 10.85 8.19
CA PHE A 219 -0.54 10.23 9.34
C PHE A 219 0.10 8.88 9.66
N SER A 220 -0.11 8.41 10.87
CA SER A 220 0.33 7.09 11.27
C SER A 220 -0.82 6.20 11.67
N LEU A 221 -0.59 4.89 11.56
CA LEU A 221 -1.58 3.88 11.83
C LEU A 221 -0.98 2.61 12.44
N GLN A 222 -1.82 1.84 13.08
CA GLN A 222 -1.52 0.49 13.57
C GLN A 222 -2.29 -0.55 12.77
N ILE A 223 -1.62 -1.65 12.45
CA ILE A 223 -2.27 -2.84 11.90
C ILE A 223 -3.00 -3.56 13.04
N LEU A 224 -4.31 -3.67 12.95
CA LEU A 224 -5.13 -4.43 13.90
C LEU A 224 -5.23 -5.89 13.49
N LYS A 225 -5.47 -6.13 12.20
CA LYS A 225 -5.62 -7.46 11.59
C LYS A 225 -5.05 -7.47 10.19
N GLN A 226 -4.55 -8.63 9.81
CA GLN A 226 -4.05 -8.88 8.46
C GLN A 226 -4.40 -10.30 8.01
N TYR A 227 -4.74 -10.44 6.72
CA TYR A 227 -5.13 -11.71 6.11
C TYR A 227 -4.56 -11.78 4.69
N GLY A 228 -4.07 -12.94 4.29
CA GLY A 228 -3.35 -13.14 3.03
C GLY A 228 -1.85 -12.89 3.17
N GLY A 229 -1.19 -12.43 2.11
CA GLY A 229 0.25 -12.15 2.04
C GLY A 229 0.58 -11.12 0.95
N PHE A 230 1.81 -10.59 0.97
CA PHE A 230 2.29 -9.58 0.01
C PHE A 230 3.24 -10.23 -1.02
#